data_900de1e5a94f5c1207b1ac2be9964ec0
#
_entry.id   900de1e5a94f5c1207b1ac2be9964ec0
#
_cell.length_a   1.000
_cell.length_b   1.000
_cell.length_c   1.000
_cell.angle_alpha   90.00
_cell.angle_beta   90.00
_cell.angle_gamma   90.00
#
_symmetry.space_group_name_H-M   'P 1'
#
loop_
_entity.id
_entity.type
_entity.pdbx_description
1 polymer ?
#
loop_
_entity_poly.entity_id
_entity_poly.type
_entity_poly.pdbx_seq_one_letter_code
_entity_poly.pdbx_strand_id
1 'polypeptide(L)'
;MCLLIGLGAGYGLRPAVSGDAAAENVNGKDSAASKGTSAGSRPGSQAAAGVSTPITDVLKSLIGDYDLHSARKAFASLSAAEIQEGLKQLAAMPKSVERDALRAELYRAWAAVNPQAAWQAALVDALDKTGSMLSAVAAAVAKTNPNAAIDLAMSLGMGGKRGFVLSSVFTEWAKKDVLAALEYSQKHPEVPVDNYAFTAGLMKFAETDPVKAANLALGFKSEYGGNSTLLSLMNNWIERDPDAAFDWALKLENPKMREDAVSAAVGAWAKIDPKAAMAYVESIPDLGVRKSAFQKAWADWFRNDPLQATDYIAKSTDATLLNSGRFSIAWLAESLGPKERGDLLGRLPTGELRDGVMDSLTGSLIGRAKFNDAMDILNELPDSHSRDRNVVKLGLEWAKQDPAAADAWLKKLPDSSDRDLAVAGYLRILARSDATKAIEWANQIPDAKLRSGALQNVAVGWMRSDPAAAEKWFTSLPGVRPQELEMLRRYAGYDQDEIGPILSVGQRH
;
A
#
# COMPACT_ATOMS: atom_id res chain seq x y z
N MET A 1 -2.01 -16.65 -10.00
CA MET A 1 -1.66 -15.78 -11.13
C MET A 1 -2.01 -14.36 -10.71
N CYS A 2 -1.10 -13.69 -10.01
CA CYS A 2 -1.26 -12.30 -9.57
C CYS A 2 -0.09 -11.50 -10.13
N LEU A 3 -0.40 -10.59 -11.03
CA LEU A 3 0.53 -9.62 -11.58
C LEU A 3 0.96 -8.63 -10.48
N LEU A 4 2.24 -8.60 -10.17
CA LEU A 4 2.89 -7.55 -9.39
C LEU A 4 3.42 -6.49 -10.34
N ILE A 5 2.79 -5.33 -10.36
CA ILE A 5 3.35 -4.12 -10.97
C ILE A 5 4.23 -3.45 -9.92
N GLY A 6 5.54 -3.46 -10.19
CA GLY A 6 6.52 -2.75 -9.37
C GLY A 6 6.48 -1.25 -9.67
N LEU A 7 6.33 -0.45 -8.63
CA LEU A 7 6.72 0.96 -8.62
C LEU A 7 7.87 1.11 -7.62
N GLY A 8 9.08 1.19 -8.18
CA GLY A 8 10.25 1.61 -7.46
C GLY A 8 10.22 3.12 -7.22
N ALA A 9 10.10 3.52 -5.96
CA ALA A 9 10.48 4.85 -5.50
C ALA A 9 11.36 4.65 -4.28
N GLY A 10 12.66 4.91 -4.45
CA GLY A 10 13.63 4.86 -3.38
C GLY A 10 13.40 6.02 -2.41
N TYR A 11 13.12 5.68 -1.16
CA TYR A 11 13.26 6.59 -0.03
C TYR A 11 14.36 6.08 0.87
N GLY A 12 15.46 6.84 0.89
CA GLY A 12 16.58 6.62 1.79
C GLY A 12 16.15 6.83 3.24
N LEU A 13 16.38 5.84 4.06
CA LEU A 13 16.28 5.92 5.52
C LEU A 13 17.42 6.80 6.03
N ARG A 14 17.10 7.95 6.62
CA ARG A 14 18.01 8.71 7.46
C ARG A 14 17.89 8.24 8.91
N PRO A 15 18.98 7.99 9.64
CA PRO A 15 18.91 7.65 11.05
C PRO A 15 18.54 8.87 11.88
N ALA A 16 17.65 8.68 12.87
CA ALA A 16 17.33 9.66 13.88
C ALA A 16 18.53 9.82 14.83
N VAL A 17 19.04 11.03 14.92
CA VAL A 17 20.04 11.44 15.93
C VAL A 17 19.27 11.84 17.18
N SER A 18 19.52 11.13 18.27
CA SER A 18 19.17 11.52 19.62
C SER A 18 20.06 12.67 20.08
N GLY A 19 19.45 13.75 20.53
CA GLY A 19 20.14 14.87 21.15
C GLY A 19 19.40 15.31 22.39
N ASP A 20 19.90 14.92 23.54
CA ASP A 20 19.59 15.50 24.84
C ASP A 20 20.04 16.96 24.87
N ALA A 21 19.20 17.86 25.35
CA ALA A 21 19.68 19.13 25.93
C ALA A 21 18.69 19.69 26.94
N ALA A 22 19.20 19.83 28.09
CA ALA A 22 18.73 20.34 29.34
C ALA A 22 17.92 21.65 29.31
N ALA A 23 17.04 21.70 30.31
CA ALA A 23 16.35 22.92 30.78
C ALA A 23 17.32 23.93 31.36
N GLU A 24 17.12 25.20 31.05
CA GLU A 24 17.52 26.29 31.90
C GLU A 24 16.42 27.35 31.98
N ASN A 25 16.06 27.62 33.21
CA ASN A 25 15.05 28.53 33.70
C ASN A 25 15.76 29.84 34.10
N VAL A 26 15.38 30.99 33.55
CA VAL A 26 15.75 32.29 34.13
C VAL A 26 14.55 33.24 34.17
N ASN A 27 14.18 33.57 35.36
CA ASN A 27 13.30 34.64 35.83
C ASN A 27 13.91 36.03 35.65
N GLY A 28 13.07 37.07 35.50
CA GLY A 28 13.42 38.47 35.74
C GLY A 28 12.43 39.40 35.04
N LYS A 29 11.43 39.81 35.61
CA LYS A 29 10.99 40.98 36.42
C LYS A 29 11.37 42.34 35.91
N ASP A 30 10.30 43.17 35.89
CA ASP A 30 10.19 44.64 36.17
C ASP A 30 10.50 45.58 34.99
N SER A 31 9.81 46.60 34.70
CA SER A 31 8.78 47.45 35.38
C SER A 31 8.47 48.66 34.51
N ALA A 32 7.30 49.20 34.77
CA ALA A 32 6.91 50.60 34.90
C ALA A 32 6.54 51.44 33.65
N ALA A 33 5.28 51.64 33.59
CA ALA A 33 4.46 52.87 33.55
C ALA A 33 5.08 54.16 32.97
N SER A 34 4.36 54.73 32.01
CA SER A 34 4.18 56.21 31.96
C SER A 34 2.82 56.56 31.33
N LYS A 35 2.08 57.36 32.08
CA LYS A 35 0.82 58.01 31.76
C LYS A 35 1.03 59.13 30.74
N GLY A 36 0.02 59.34 29.89
CA GLY A 36 -0.11 60.54 29.10
C GLY A 36 -1.52 60.70 28.53
N THR A 37 -2.35 61.41 29.26
CA THR A 37 -3.70 61.89 28.90
C THR A 37 -3.61 62.96 27.81
N SER A 38 -4.47 62.89 26.77
CA SER A 38 -5.21 64.09 26.33
C SER A 38 -6.41 63.71 25.44
N ALA A 39 -7.53 64.29 25.81
CA ALA A 39 -8.79 64.28 25.09
C ALA A 39 -8.70 65.13 23.84
N GLY A 40 -9.43 64.74 22.78
CA GLY A 40 -9.59 65.56 21.59
C GLY A 40 -10.57 64.95 20.57
N SER A 41 -11.83 65.35 20.72
CA SER A 41 -12.83 65.59 19.66
C SER A 41 -12.99 64.62 18.51
N ARG A 42 -14.16 63.97 18.45
CA ARG A 42 -14.78 63.44 17.22
C ARG A 42 -15.10 64.55 16.23
N PRO A 43 -14.88 64.32 14.95
CA PRO A 43 -15.76 64.79 13.91
C PRO A 43 -16.27 63.63 13.05
N GLY A 44 -17.50 63.75 12.73
CA GLY A 44 -18.35 63.32 11.64
C GLY A 44 -17.94 62.16 10.74
N SER A 45 -18.82 61.16 10.70
CA SER A 45 -18.86 60.17 9.65
C SER A 45 -18.95 60.80 8.25
N GLN A 46 -17.86 60.91 7.55
CA GLN A 46 -17.84 60.90 6.10
C GLN A 46 -17.43 59.52 5.64
N ALA A 47 -18.33 58.86 4.89
CA ALA A 47 -17.98 57.64 4.17
C ALA A 47 -16.79 57.97 3.26
N ALA A 48 -15.62 57.50 3.65
CA ALA A 48 -14.44 57.51 2.81
C ALA A 48 -14.75 56.61 1.62
N ALA A 49 -14.92 57.23 0.43
CA ALA A 49 -14.80 56.52 -0.84
C ALA A 49 -13.49 55.80 -0.82
N GLY A 50 -13.53 54.44 -0.77
CA GLY A 50 -12.34 53.63 -0.70
C GLY A 50 -11.46 53.89 -1.91
N VAL A 51 -10.26 54.32 -1.69
CA VAL A 51 -9.17 54.25 -2.67
C VAL A 51 -9.01 52.78 -3.00
N SER A 52 -9.56 52.34 -4.14
CA SER A 52 -9.37 50.98 -4.59
C SER A 52 -7.89 50.77 -4.87
N THR A 53 -7.26 49.94 -4.10
CA THR A 53 -5.85 49.54 -4.35
C THR A 53 -5.84 48.88 -5.74
N PRO A 54 -5.00 49.36 -6.70
CA PRO A 54 -4.94 48.78 -8.02
C PRO A 54 -4.74 47.27 -7.93
N ILE A 55 -5.44 46.48 -8.75
CA ILE A 55 -5.33 45.00 -8.77
C ILE A 55 -3.87 44.54 -8.86
N THR A 56 -3.04 45.32 -9.53
CA THR A 56 -1.59 45.09 -9.64
C THR A 56 -0.88 45.02 -8.27
N ASP A 57 -1.25 45.89 -7.35
CA ASP A 57 -0.60 45.92 -6.02
C ASP A 57 -1.15 44.78 -5.14
N VAL A 58 -2.43 44.43 -5.30
CA VAL A 58 -3.02 43.24 -4.67
C VAL A 58 -2.33 41.97 -5.13
N LEU A 59 -2.13 41.80 -6.44
CA LEU A 59 -1.44 40.63 -6.98
C LEU A 59 0.01 40.54 -6.54
N LYS A 60 0.75 41.68 -6.53
CA LYS A 60 2.13 41.68 -6.05
C LYS A 60 2.26 41.25 -4.60
N SER A 61 1.35 41.69 -3.73
CA SER A 61 1.37 41.29 -2.31
C SER A 61 1.07 39.79 -2.11
N LEU A 62 0.20 39.21 -2.95
CA LEU A 62 -0.20 37.80 -2.86
C LEU A 62 0.82 36.82 -3.47
N ILE A 63 1.63 37.27 -4.43
CA ILE A 63 2.66 36.43 -5.05
C ILE A 63 3.86 36.21 -4.12
N GLY A 64 4.17 37.19 -3.24
CA GLY A 64 5.24 37.06 -2.26
C GLY A 64 4.89 36.20 -1.05
N ASP A 65 3.63 36.23 -0.64
CA ASP A 65 3.09 35.56 0.53
C ASP A 65 1.87 34.74 0.11
N TYR A 66 2.10 33.59 -0.56
CA TYR A 66 1.07 32.77 -1.16
C TYR A 66 0.04 32.28 -0.14
N ASP A 67 -1.00 33.10 0.11
CA ASP A 67 -2.16 32.76 0.94
C ASP A 67 -3.47 32.88 0.16
N LEU A 68 -4.05 31.73 -0.17
CA LEU A 68 -5.35 31.67 -0.88
C LEU A 68 -6.50 32.24 -0.06
N HIS A 69 -6.42 32.25 1.26
CA HIS A 69 -7.48 32.85 2.09
C HIS A 69 -7.49 34.37 1.93
N SER A 70 -6.33 34.99 2.02
CA SER A 70 -6.14 36.41 1.79
C SER A 70 -6.51 36.78 0.35
N ALA A 71 -6.16 35.96 -0.65
CA ALA A 71 -6.55 36.16 -2.04
C ALA A 71 -8.07 36.18 -2.21
N ARG A 72 -8.81 35.23 -1.64
CA ARG A 72 -10.28 35.20 -1.68
C ARG A 72 -10.91 36.44 -1.09
N LYS A 73 -10.40 36.89 0.05
CA LYS A 73 -10.88 38.09 0.72
C LYS A 73 -10.64 39.34 -0.13
N ALA A 74 -9.44 39.48 -0.69
CA ALA A 74 -9.07 40.61 -1.53
C ALA A 74 -9.88 40.63 -2.84
N PHE A 75 -10.14 39.47 -3.46
CA PHE A 75 -10.84 39.39 -4.73
C PHE A 75 -12.37 39.52 -4.59
N ALA A 76 -12.93 39.30 -3.41
CA ALA A 76 -14.38 39.36 -3.19
C ALA A 76 -15.03 40.75 -3.46
N SER A 77 -14.24 41.83 -3.38
CA SER A 77 -14.70 43.20 -3.60
C SER A 77 -14.37 43.77 -5.00
N LEU A 78 -13.70 42.97 -5.86
CA LEU A 78 -13.28 43.44 -7.18
C LEU A 78 -14.45 43.52 -8.15
N SER A 79 -14.44 44.58 -8.98
CA SER A 79 -15.33 44.70 -10.14
C SER A 79 -14.92 43.70 -11.25
N ALA A 80 -15.85 43.43 -12.17
CA ALA A 80 -15.58 42.59 -13.33
C ALA A 80 -14.40 43.09 -14.18
N ALA A 81 -14.22 44.39 -14.29
CA ALA A 81 -13.11 45.01 -15.04
C ALA A 81 -11.76 44.77 -14.35
N GLU A 82 -11.70 44.92 -13.03
CA GLU A 82 -10.49 44.63 -12.24
C GLU A 82 -10.12 43.15 -12.29
N ILE A 83 -11.11 42.25 -12.23
CA ILE A 83 -10.89 40.81 -12.37
C ILE A 83 -10.29 40.48 -13.74
N GLN A 84 -10.84 41.02 -14.82
CA GLN A 84 -10.31 40.81 -16.17
C GLN A 84 -8.88 41.33 -16.33
N GLU A 85 -8.59 42.51 -15.78
CA GLU A 85 -7.23 43.05 -15.79
C GLU A 85 -6.26 42.15 -14.96
N GLY A 86 -6.69 41.65 -13.78
CA GLY A 86 -5.93 40.73 -12.98
C GLY A 86 -5.64 39.41 -13.71
N LEU A 87 -6.63 38.83 -14.39
CA LEU A 87 -6.46 37.66 -15.23
C LEU A 87 -5.45 37.87 -16.35
N LYS A 88 -5.47 39.04 -17.00
CA LYS A 88 -4.55 39.44 -18.07
C LYS A 88 -3.10 39.53 -17.50
N GLN A 89 -2.93 40.15 -16.35
CA GLN A 89 -1.63 40.29 -15.71
C GLN A 89 -1.07 38.90 -15.31
N LEU A 90 -1.87 38.03 -14.70
CA LEU A 90 -1.46 36.67 -14.37
C LEU A 90 -1.16 35.84 -15.63
N ALA A 91 -1.88 36.04 -16.72
CA ALA A 91 -1.61 35.35 -17.99
C ALA A 91 -0.25 35.72 -18.59
N ALA A 92 0.25 36.94 -18.37
CA ALA A 92 1.57 37.38 -18.81
C ALA A 92 2.72 36.83 -17.97
N MET A 93 2.43 36.25 -16.79
CA MET A 93 3.44 35.70 -15.90
C MET A 93 3.89 34.26 -16.32
N PRO A 94 5.12 33.84 -15.96
CA PRO A 94 5.53 32.47 -16.14
C PRO A 94 4.55 31.49 -15.48
N LYS A 95 4.45 30.28 -16.07
CA LYS A 95 3.59 29.21 -15.52
C LYS A 95 4.10 28.78 -14.14
N SER A 96 3.23 28.86 -13.13
CA SER A 96 3.49 28.31 -11.79
C SER A 96 2.16 27.83 -11.17
N VAL A 97 2.26 27.04 -10.10
CA VAL A 97 1.09 26.56 -9.35
C VAL A 97 0.35 27.74 -8.71
N GLU A 98 1.09 28.68 -8.16
CA GLU A 98 0.58 29.91 -7.51
C GLU A 98 -0.19 30.78 -8.49
N ARG A 99 0.38 31.01 -9.68
CA ARG A 99 -0.29 31.75 -10.76
C ARG A 99 -1.63 31.12 -11.13
N ASP A 100 -1.63 29.81 -11.36
CA ASP A 100 -2.85 29.10 -11.81
C ASP A 100 -3.89 29.04 -10.68
N ALA A 101 -3.47 28.97 -9.41
CA ALA A 101 -4.36 29.05 -8.26
C ALA A 101 -4.98 30.44 -8.08
N LEU A 102 -4.20 31.53 -8.22
CA LEU A 102 -4.73 32.89 -8.17
C LEU A 102 -5.71 33.16 -9.33
N ARG A 103 -5.43 32.65 -10.52
CA ARG A 103 -6.38 32.71 -11.65
C ARG A 103 -7.69 32.02 -11.31
N ALA A 104 -7.64 30.83 -10.70
CA ALA A 104 -8.85 30.13 -10.29
C ALA A 104 -9.67 30.93 -9.27
N GLU A 105 -9.01 31.60 -8.29
CA GLU A 105 -9.71 32.45 -7.33
C GLU A 105 -10.33 33.70 -7.98
N LEU A 106 -9.68 34.33 -8.97
CA LEU A 106 -10.27 35.41 -9.74
C LEU A 106 -11.50 34.93 -10.53
N TYR A 107 -11.46 33.77 -11.19
CA TYR A 107 -12.61 33.19 -11.86
C TYR A 107 -13.76 32.90 -10.89
N ARG A 108 -13.47 32.43 -9.65
CA ARG A 108 -14.47 32.23 -8.59
C ARG A 108 -15.14 33.57 -8.19
N ALA A 109 -14.31 34.60 -8.00
CA ALA A 109 -14.82 35.94 -7.69
C ALA A 109 -15.71 36.49 -8.83
N TRP A 110 -15.27 36.30 -10.07
CA TRP A 110 -16.08 36.72 -11.24
C TRP A 110 -17.41 35.97 -11.34
N ALA A 111 -17.39 34.65 -11.08
CA ALA A 111 -18.60 33.82 -11.09
C ALA A 111 -19.62 34.23 -10.02
N ALA A 112 -19.18 34.80 -8.91
CA ALA A 112 -20.07 35.32 -7.87
C ALA A 112 -20.82 36.60 -8.32
N VAL A 113 -20.22 37.40 -9.23
CA VAL A 113 -20.81 38.62 -9.77
C VAL A 113 -21.60 38.34 -11.06
N ASN A 114 -20.98 37.60 -11.98
CA ASN A 114 -21.59 37.26 -13.26
C ASN A 114 -21.15 35.86 -13.72
N PRO A 115 -21.93 34.83 -13.35
CA PRO A 115 -21.60 33.44 -13.67
C PRO A 115 -21.44 33.17 -15.16
N GLN A 116 -22.32 33.73 -15.97
CA GLN A 116 -22.34 33.49 -17.42
C GLN A 116 -21.13 34.10 -18.12
N ALA A 117 -20.74 35.32 -17.76
CA ALA A 117 -19.56 35.97 -18.33
C ALA A 117 -18.27 35.25 -17.91
N ALA A 118 -18.17 34.85 -16.64
CA ALA A 118 -17.03 34.05 -16.12
C ALA A 118 -16.92 32.72 -16.84
N TRP A 119 -18.03 32.02 -17.08
CA TRP A 119 -18.07 30.75 -17.81
C TRP A 119 -17.60 30.90 -19.25
N GLN A 120 -18.11 31.88 -19.97
CA GLN A 120 -17.72 32.14 -21.36
C GLN A 120 -16.23 32.47 -21.46
N ALA A 121 -15.71 33.27 -20.54
CA ALA A 121 -14.28 33.57 -20.50
C ALA A 121 -13.42 32.32 -20.20
N ALA A 122 -13.86 31.46 -19.28
CA ALA A 122 -13.15 30.21 -18.96
C ALA A 122 -13.18 29.21 -20.13
N LEU A 123 -14.24 29.16 -20.94
CA LEU A 123 -14.35 28.32 -22.14
C LEU A 123 -13.29 28.63 -23.19
N VAL A 124 -12.93 29.88 -23.35
CA VAL A 124 -11.96 30.37 -24.36
C VAL A 124 -10.55 30.59 -23.77
N ASP A 125 -10.35 30.30 -22.49
CA ASP A 125 -9.06 30.48 -21.85
C ASP A 125 -8.02 29.45 -22.35
N ALA A 126 -7.17 29.91 -23.26
CA ALA A 126 -6.15 29.06 -23.89
C ALA A 126 -5.11 28.47 -22.91
N LEU A 127 -4.99 29.03 -21.71
CA LEU A 127 -4.08 28.55 -20.66
C LEU A 127 -4.71 27.44 -19.81
N ASP A 128 -6.04 27.28 -19.84
CA ASP A 128 -6.77 26.22 -19.12
C ASP A 128 -6.90 24.95 -19.94
N LYS A 129 -5.83 24.17 -20.02
CA LYS A 129 -5.85 22.88 -20.74
C LYS A 129 -6.63 21.80 -20.00
N THR A 130 -6.75 21.90 -18.68
CA THR A 130 -7.31 20.87 -17.80
C THR A 130 -8.78 21.08 -17.47
N GLY A 131 -9.30 22.29 -17.61
CA GLY A 131 -10.63 22.69 -17.17
C GLY A 131 -10.67 23.22 -15.72
N SER A 132 -9.53 23.58 -15.16
CA SER A 132 -9.43 24.07 -13.78
C SER A 132 -10.17 25.39 -13.59
N MET A 133 -10.15 26.29 -14.58
CA MET A 133 -10.89 27.56 -14.52
C MET A 133 -12.39 27.33 -14.67
N LEU A 134 -12.79 26.43 -15.55
CA LEU A 134 -14.18 25.99 -15.68
C LEU A 134 -14.71 25.38 -14.36
N SER A 135 -13.89 24.52 -13.72
CA SER A 135 -14.21 23.96 -12.40
C SER A 135 -14.33 25.04 -11.33
N ALA A 136 -13.48 26.05 -11.35
CA ALA A 136 -13.53 27.15 -10.38
C ALA A 136 -14.83 27.95 -10.52
N VAL A 137 -15.25 28.25 -11.75
CA VAL A 137 -16.54 28.94 -12.03
C VAL A 137 -17.73 28.08 -11.61
N ALA A 138 -17.78 26.82 -12.08
CA ALA A 138 -18.90 25.92 -11.78
C ALA A 138 -19.02 25.63 -10.26
N ALA A 139 -17.93 25.43 -9.56
CA ALA A 139 -17.92 25.28 -8.11
C ALA A 139 -18.41 26.53 -7.37
N ALA A 140 -18.08 27.72 -7.86
CA ALA A 140 -18.59 28.97 -7.28
C ALA A 140 -20.14 29.09 -7.47
N VAL A 141 -20.64 28.76 -8.65
CA VAL A 141 -22.09 28.74 -8.95
C VAL A 141 -22.81 27.69 -8.10
N ALA A 142 -22.21 26.52 -7.91
CA ALA A 142 -22.81 25.43 -7.15
C ALA A 142 -23.11 25.79 -5.68
N LYS A 143 -22.39 26.74 -5.10
CA LYS A 143 -22.67 27.22 -3.73
C LYS A 143 -24.06 27.79 -3.55
N THR A 144 -24.62 28.40 -4.59
CA THR A 144 -25.94 29.05 -4.57
C THR A 144 -26.96 28.31 -5.40
N ASN A 145 -26.57 27.80 -6.56
CA ASN A 145 -27.45 27.09 -7.49
C ASN A 145 -26.76 25.89 -8.12
N PRO A 146 -26.80 24.70 -7.46
CA PRO A 146 -26.16 23.47 -7.97
C PRO A 146 -26.68 23.05 -9.35
N ASN A 147 -27.97 23.19 -9.61
CA ASN A 147 -28.60 22.82 -10.90
C ASN A 147 -28.01 23.64 -12.05
N ALA A 148 -27.94 24.96 -11.88
CA ALA A 148 -27.33 25.85 -12.89
C ALA A 148 -25.84 25.49 -13.11
N ALA A 149 -25.13 25.09 -12.07
CA ALA A 149 -23.73 24.64 -12.19
C ALA A 149 -23.60 23.31 -12.96
N ILE A 150 -24.55 22.39 -12.77
CA ILE A 150 -24.64 21.14 -13.54
C ILE A 150 -24.93 21.43 -15.00
N ASP A 151 -25.90 22.34 -15.30
CA ASP A 151 -26.23 22.74 -16.68
C ASP A 151 -25.00 23.32 -17.40
N LEU A 152 -24.21 24.17 -16.72
CA LEU A 152 -22.95 24.68 -17.26
C LEU A 152 -21.97 23.53 -17.56
N ALA A 153 -21.77 22.58 -16.64
CA ALA A 153 -20.90 21.47 -16.85
C ALA A 153 -21.36 20.51 -17.96
N MET A 154 -22.69 20.28 -18.05
CA MET A 154 -23.31 19.44 -19.09
C MET A 154 -23.24 20.07 -20.48
N SER A 155 -23.11 21.40 -20.58
CA SER A 155 -22.90 22.11 -21.86
C SER A 155 -21.52 21.77 -22.48
N LEU A 156 -20.57 21.21 -21.72
CA LEU A 156 -19.30 20.75 -22.25
C LEU A 156 -19.48 19.45 -23.04
N GLY A 157 -18.70 19.27 -24.10
CA GLY A 157 -18.62 18.01 -24.83
C GLY A 157 -18.27 16.84 -23.91
N MET A 158 -18.66 15.63 -24.30
CA MET A 158 -18.27 14.43 -23.53
C MET A 158 -16.74 14.31 -23.44
N GLY A 159 -16.23 14.04 -22.23
CA GLY A 159 -14.79 13.91 -22.01
C GLY A 159 -14.36 14.24 -20.57
N GLY A 160 -13.07 14.12 -20.32
CA GLY A 160 -12.49 14.31 -18.98
C GLY A 160 -12.75 15.68 -18.35
N LYS A 161 -12.83 16.75 -19.15
CA LYS A 161 -13.14 18.08 -18.61
C LYS A 161 -14.55 18.16 -18.01
N ARG A 162 -15.57 17.55 -18.66
CA ARG A 162 -16.93 17.49 -18.10
C ARG A 162 -16.95 16.78 -16.76
N GLY A 163 -16.35 15.58 -16.68
CA GLY A 163 -16.29 14.82 -15.44
C GLY A 163 -15.58 15.56 -14.30
N PHE A 164 -14.47 16.20 -14.61
CA PHE A 164 -13.72 17.01 -13.65
C PHE A 164 -14.53 18.22 -13.13
N VAL A 165 -15.24 18.92 -14.00
CA VAL A 165 -16.11 20.04 -13.62
C VAL A 165 -17.29 19.56 -12.79
N LEU A 166 -17.97 18.47 -13.20
CA LEU A 166 -19.07 17.87 -12.42
C LEU A 166 -18.61 17.44 -11.03
N SER A 167 -17.46 16.78 -10.91
CA SER A 167 -16.88 16.41 -9.62
C SER A 167 -16.71 17.63 -8.71
N SER A 168 -16.24 18.76 -9.25
CA SER A 168 -16.11 20.01 -8.50
C SER A 168 -17.45 20.61 -8.06
N VAL A 169 -18.46 20.53 -8.91
CA VAL A 169 -19.84 20.98 -8.60
C VAL A 169 -20.41 20.15 -7.44
N PHE A 170 -20.36 18.82 -7.55
CA PHE A 170 -20.90 17.95 -6.53
C PHE A 170 -20.12 18.04 -5.22
N THR A 171 -18.80 18.25 -5.28
CA THR A 171 -17.98 18.49 -4.09
C THR A 171 -18.42 19.74 -3.31
N GLU A 172 -18.70 20.85 -4.00
CA GLU A 172 -19.17 22.07 -3.33
C GLU A 172 -20.62 21.95 -2.86
N TRP A 173 -21.49 21.29 -3.63
CA TRP A 173 -22.87 21.03 -3.21
C TRP A 173 -22.92 20.13 -1.98
N ALA A 174 -22.19 19.01 -2.01
CA ALA A 174 -22.15 18.04 -0.91
C ALA A 174 -21.63 18.65 0.41
N LYS A 175 -20.72 19.62 0.37
CA LYS A 175 -20.28 20.35 1.59
C LYS A 175 -21.44 21.10 2.26
N LYS A 176 -22.44 21.52 1.51
CA LYS A 176 -23.61 22.23 2.00
C LYS A 176 -24.76 21.29 2.35
N ASP A 177 -25.06 20.36 1.45
CA ASP A 177 -26.14 19.39 1.58
C ASP A 177 -25.78 18.11 0.81
N VAL A 178 -25.13 17.19 1.51
CA VAL A 178 -24.66 15.93 0.92
C VAL A 178 -25.83 15.01 0.56
N LEU A 179 -26.94 15.08 1.31
CA LEU A 179 -28.09 14.22 1.07
C LEU A 179 -28.79 14.62 -0.23
N ALA A 180 -29.03 15.92 -0.44
CA ALA A 180 -29.60 16.41 -1.67
C ALA A 180 -28.71 16.15 -2.90
N ALA A 181 -27.38 16.27 -2.73
CA ALA A 181 -26.44 15.99 -3.82
C ALA A 181 -26.43 14.49 -4.20
N LEU A 182 -26.47 13.58 -3.22
CA LEU A 182 -26.57 12.14 -3.43
C LEU A 182 -27.91 11.75 -4.07
N GLU A 183 -29.02 12.29 -3.55
CA GLU A 183 -30.34 12.03 -4.09
C GLU A 183 -30.44 12.46 -5.57
N TYR A 184 -29.86 13.62 -5.89
CA TYR A 184 -29.80 14.10 -7.28
C TYR A 184 -29.00 13.11 -8.17
N SER A 185 -27.81 12.71 -7.74
CA SER A 185 -26.97 11.79 -8.52
C SER A 185 -27.64 10.43 -8.77
N GLN A 186 -28.44 9.94 -7.81
CA GLN A 186 -29.20 8.70 -7.95
C GLN A 186 -30.37 8.84 -8.94
N LYS A 187 -31.02 10.02 -8.96
CA LYS A 187 -32.15 10.30 -9.87
C LYS A 187 -31.69 10.65 -11.30
N HIS A 188 -30.44 11.06 -11.45
CA HIS A 188 -29.86 11.53 -12.71
C HIS A 188 -28.61 10.73 -13.11
N PRO A 189 -28.76 9.44 -13.46
CA PRO A 189 -27.61 8.58 -13.84
C PRO A 189 -26.92 9.04 -15.13
N GLU A 190 -27.57 9.90 -15.93
CA GLU A 190 -26.97 10.55 -17.09
C GLU A 190 -25.93 11.63 -16.74
N VAL A 191 -25.88 12.06 -15.48
CA VAL A 191 -24.88 13.01 -14.97
C VAL A 191 -23.76 12.22 -14.28
N PRO A 192 -22.65 11.93 -14.97
CA PRO A 192 -21.57 11.10 -14.40
C PRO A 192 -20.84 11.87 -13.30
N VAL A 193 -20.88 11.35 -12.09
CA VAL A 193 -20.15 11.90 -10.94
C VAL A 193 -19.41 10.78 -10.19
N ASP A 194 -18.19 11.06 -9.82
CA ASP A 194 -17.41 10.15 -8.97
C ASP A 194 -17.87 10.25 -7.51
N ASN A 195 -18.02 9.10 -6.85
CA ASN A 195 -18.38 9.01 -5.43
C ASN A 195 -17.42 9.81 -4.53
N TYR A 196 -16.17 9.98 -4.93
CA TYR A 196 -15.20 10.82 -4.22
C TYR A 196 -15.66 12.26 -4.02
N ALA A 197 -16.48 12.80 -4.93
CA ALA A 197 -17.06 14.15 -4.82
C ALA A 197 -17.91 14.34 -3.55
N PHE A 198 -18.47 13.26 -3.00
CA PHE A 198 -19.30 13.30 -1.80
C PHE A 198 -18.52 13.17 -0.49
N THR A 199 -17.24 12.78 -0.53
CA THR A 199 -16.45 12.46 0.66
C THR A 199 -16.40 13.60 1.66
N ALA A 200 -16.09 14.82 1.21
CA ALA A 200 -16.01 15.99 2.10
C ALA A 200 -17.34 16.35 2.76
N GLY A 201 -18.45 16.18 2.02
CA GLY A 201 -19.80 16.38 2.54
C GLY A 201 -20.20 15.32 3.56
N LEU A 202 -19.89 14.04 3.28
CA LEU A 202 -20.15 12.94 4.21
C LEU A 202 -19.30 13.05 5.47
N MET A 203 -18.03 13.48 5.37
CA MET A 203 -17.18 13.74 6.53
C MET A 203 -17.79 14.80 7.44
N LYS A 204 -18.29 15.90 6.88
CA LYS A 204 -18.99 16.94 7.64
C LYS A 204 -20.31 16.44 8.22
N PHE A 205 -21.08 15.66 7.47
CA PHE A 205 -22.35 15.08 7.94
C PHE A 205 -22.12 14.06 9.06
N ALA A 206 -21.02 13.31 9.02
CA ALA A 206 -20.64 12.36 10.07
C ALA A 206 -20.32 13.02 11.42
N GLU A 207 -20.12 14.34 11.47
CA GLU A 207 -20.01 15.07 12.75
C GLU A 207 -21.31 15.03 13.56
N THR A 208 -22.46 14.92 12.89
CA THR A 208 -23.79 14.88 13.49
C THR A 208 -24.43 13.50 13.47
N ASP A 209 -24.21 12.72 12.40
CA ASP A 209 -24.77 11.38 12.22
C ASP A 209 -23.77 10.45 11.53
N PRO A 210 -22.80 9.90 12.28
CA PRO A 210 -21.77 9.04 11.73
C PRO A 210 -22.33 7.72 11.19
N VAL A 211 -23.39 7.17 11.82
CA VAL A 211 -24.04 5.93 11.37
C VAL A 211 -24.63 6.10 9.98
N LYS A 212 -25.39 7.17 9.76
CA LYS A 212 -26.04 7.42 8.46
C LYS A 212 -25.00 7.76 7.39
N ALA A 213 -23.95 8.51 7.75
CA ALA A 213 -22.84 8.80 6.84
C ALA A 213 -22.13 7.52 6.38
N ALA A 214 -21.84 6.61 7.32
CA ALA A 214 -21.20 5.34 7.03
C ALA A 214 -22.08 4.42 6.17
N ASN A 215 -23.39 4.34 6.45
CA ASN A 215 -24.34 3.59 5.62
C ASN A 215 -24.41 4.11 4.18
N LEU A 216 -24.39 5.42 3.98
CA LEU A 216 -24.33 6.01 2.65
C LEU A 216 -23.01 5.66 1.93
N ALA A 217 -21.89 5.76 2.63
CA ALA A 217 -20.58 5.43 2.09
C ALA A 217 -20.43 3.93 1.73
N LEU A 218 -21.07 3.02 2.45
CA LEU A 218 -21.08 1.59 2.13
C LEU A 218 -21.64 1.29 0.74
N GLY A 219 -22.58 2.11 0.25
CA GLY A 219 -23.14 1.99 -1.09
C GLY A 219 -22.18 2.37 -2.21
N PHE A 220 -21.05 2.99 -1.92
CA PHE A 220 -20.11 3.45 -2.93
C PHE A 220 -19.28 2.29 -3.48
N LYS A 221 -19.33 2.12 -4.81
CA LYS A 221 -18.50 1.15 -5.52
C LYS A 221 -17.15 1.80 -5.85
N SER A 222 -16.07 1.07 -5.64
CA SER A 222 -14.73 1.47 -6.10
C SER A 222 -14.29 0.58 -7.24
N GLU A 223 -13.82 1.17 -8.33
CA GLU A 223 -13.25 0.43 -9.47
C GLU A 223 -11.90 -0.22 -9.13
N TYR A 224 -11.19 0.29 -8.11
CA TYR A 224 -9.83 -0.13 -7.74
C TYR A 224 -9.76 -0.95 -6.44
N GLY A 225 -10.89 -1.43 -5.93
CA GLY A 225 -10.95 -2.20 -4.68
C GLY A 225 -10.71 -1.34 -3.44
N GLY A 226 -11.69 -1.30 -2.56
CA GLY A 226 -11.66 -0.52 -1.31
C GLY A 226 -12.47 0.78 -1.39
N ASN A 227 -13.21 1.04 -0.32
CA ASN A 227 -14.05 2.23 -0.20
C ASN A 227 -13.29 3.33 0.57
N SER A 228 -12.58 4.19 -0.16
CA SER A 228 -11.76 5.27 0.43
C SER A 228 -12.57 6.26 1.26
N THR A 229 -13.83 6.50 0.88
CA THR A 229 -14.75 7.36 1.66
C THR A 229 -15.10 6.72 2.99
N LEU A 230 -15.45 5.44 3.01
CA LEU A 230 -15.73 4.71 4.24
C LEU A 230 -14.49 4.68 5.15
N LEU A 231 -13.31 4.41 4.58
CA LEU A 231 -12.06 4.42 5.36
C LEU A 231 -11.80 5.80 6.00
N SER A 232 -12.05 6.89 5.27
CA SER A 232 -11.90 8.24 5.80
C SER A 232 -12.91 8.53 6.93
N LEU A 233 -14.16 8.08 6.77
CA LEU A 233 -15.19 8.17 7.82
C LEU A 233 -14.82 7.36 9.05
N MET A 234 -14.36 6.11 8.87
CA MET A 234 -13.93 5.25 9.97
C MET A 234 -12.73 5.84 10.71
N ASN A 235 -11.72 6.40 10.02
CA ASN A 235 -10.61 7.08 10.67
C ASN A 235 -11.10 8.17 11.64
N ASN A 236 -12.01 9.02 11.18
CA ASN A 236 -12.54 10.12 11.98
C ASN A 236 -13.47 9.64 13.12
N TRP A 237 -14.27 8.60 12.86
CA TRP A 237 -15.20 8.07 13.85
C TRP A 237 -14.47 7.33 14.97
N ILE A 238 -13.48 6.49 14.62
CA ILE A 238 -12.64 5.76 15.58
C ILE A 238 -11.86 6.69 16.51
N GLU A 239 -11.41 7.85 16.02
CA GLU A 239 -10.76 8.86 16.89
C GLU A 239 -11.69 9.42 17.97
N ARG A 240 -13.00 9.45 17.71
CA ARG A 240 -14.00 10.04 18.61
C ARG A 240 -14.71 9.01 19.48
N ASP A 241 -15.11 7.90 18.87
CA ASP A 241 -15.92 6.85 19.52
C ASP A 241 -15.67 5.50 18.84
N PRO A 242 -14.59 4.80 19.23
CA PRO A 242 -14.26 3.50 18.65
C PRO A 242 -15.34 2.45 18.90
N ASP A 243 -15.94 2.44 20.09
CA ASP A 243 -16.94 1.43 20.46
C ASP A 243 -18.18 1.53 19.56
N ALA A 244 -18.70 2.74 19.34
CA ALA A 244 -19.84 2.93 18.45
C ALA A 244 -19.54 2.58 17.00
N ALA A 245 -18.33 2.85 16.50
CA ALA A 245 -17.91 2.52 15.15
C ALA A 245 -17.84 1.00 14.94
N PHE A 246 -17.28 0.26 15.91
CA PHE A 246 -17.23 -1.20 15.86
C PHE A 246 -18.59 -1.84 16.02
N ASP A 247 -19.39 -1.34 16.97
CA ASP A 247 -20.75 -1.80 17.20
C ASP A 247 -21.61 -1.69 15.93
N TRP A 248 -21.48 -0.60 15.20
CA TRP A 248 -22.13 -0.41 13.92
C TRP A 248 -21.62 -1.42 12.89
N ALA A 249 -20.30 -1.54 12.73
CA ALA A 249 -19.69 -2.40 11.73
C ALA A 249 -20.08 -3.88 11.92
N LEU A 250 -20.08 -4.38 13.15
CA LEU A 250 -20.43 -5.75 13.49
C LEU A 250 -21.92 -6.07 13.29
N LYS A 251 -22.81 -5.08 13.40
CA LYS A 251 -24.27 -5.25 13.22
C LYS A 251 -24.70 -5.26 11.75
N LEU A 252 -23.81 -5.02 10.80
CA LEU A 252 -24.15 -5.07 9.37
C LEU A 252 -24.59 -6.50 8.97
N GLU A 253 -25.79 -6.62 8.38
CA GLU A 253 -26.36 -7.92 7.99
C GLU A 253 -25.58 -8.57 6.84
N ASN A 254 -25.18 -7.77 5.85
CA ASN A 254 -24.40 -8.25 4.70
C ASN A 254 -22.97 -8.64 5.13
N PRO A 255 -22.58 -9.94 4.99
CA PRO A 255 -21.27 -10.40 5.45
C PRO A 255 -20.09 -9.65 4.82
N LYS A 256 -20.18 -9.33 3.53
CA LYS A 256 -19.10 -8.61 2.82
C LYS A 256 -18.98 -7.17 3.30
N MET A 257 -20.10 -6.47 3.47
CA MET A 257 -20.10 -5.11 3.99
C MET A 257 -19.60 -5.06 5.44
N ARG A 258 -19.96 -6.05 6.26
CA ARG A 258 -19.46 -6.21 7.63
C ARG A 258 -17.95 -6.40 7.64
N GLU A 259 -17.42 -7.30 6.83
CA GLU A 259 -15.98 -7.52 6.68
C GLU A 259 -15.25 -6.23 6.28
N ASP A 260 -15.75 -5.52 5.26
CA ASP A 260 -15.17 -4.28 4.77
C ASP A 260 -15.19 -3.17 5.84
N ALA A 261 -16.31 -3.01 6.56
CA ALA A 261 -16.46 -2.02 7.60
C ALA A 261 -15.57 -2.30 8.83
N VAL A 262 -15.53 -3.55 9.30
CA VAL A 262 -14.66 -3.94 10.41
C VAL A 262 -13.19 -3.78 10.03
N SER A 263 -12.80 -4.18 8.82
CA SER A 263 -11.43 -4.00 8.33
C SER A 263 -11.04 -2.52 8.24
N ALA A 264 -11.96 -1.65 7.81
CA ALA A 264 -11.75 -0.21 7.77
C ALA A 264 -11.58 0.38 9.18
N ALA A 265 -12.44 -0.02 10.13
CA ALA A 265 -12.40 0.41 11.52
C ALA A 265 -11.09 -0.02 12.20
N VAL A 266 -10.71 -1.30 12.07
CA VAL A 266 -9.45 -1.84 12.61
C VAL A 266 -8.24 -1.14 11.99
N GLY A 267 -8.25 -0.91 10.67
CA GLY A 267 -7.17 -0.19 9.99
C GLY A 267 -7.03 1.27 10.44
N ALA A 268 -8.15 1.92 10.79
CA ALA A 268 -8.15 3.25 11.38
C ALA A 268 -7.54 3.23 12.79
N TRP A 269 -7.98 2.29 13.62
CA TRP A 269 -7.51 2.16 15.00
C TRP A 269 -6.03 1.78 15.08
N ALA A 270 -5.57 0.88 14.20
CA ALA A 270 -4.17 0.46 14.15
C ALA A 270 -3.16 1.60 13.88
N LYS A 271 -3.61 2.72 13.35
CA LYS A 271 -2.77 3.93 13.20
C LYS A 271 -2.61 4.71 14.50
N ILE A 272 -3.58 4.61 15.42
CA ILE A 272 -3.61 5.32 16.69
C ILE A 272 -3.00 4.45 17.78
N ASP A 273 -3.55 3.24 17.95
CA ASP A 273 -3.07 2.24 18.91
C ASP A 273 -3.09 0.85 18.25
N PRO A 274 -1.99 0.46 17.61
CA PRO A 274 -1.91 -0.82 16.90
C PRO A 274 -2.04 -2.03 17.84
N LYS A 275 -1.61 -1.92 19.12
CA LYS A 275 -1.71 -3.01 20.10
C LYS A 275 -3.15 -3.26 20.49
N ALA A 276 -3.89 -2.18 20.81
CA ALA A 276 -5.31 -2.28 21.14
C ALA A 276 -6.12 -2.79 19.94
N ALA A 277 -5.83 -2.31 18.73
CA ALA A 277 -6.46 -2.78 17.49
C ALA A 277 -6.23 -4.29 17.28
N MET A 278 -5.01 -4.78 17.51
CA MET A 278 -4.68 -6.21 17.38
C MET A 278 -5.36 -7.07 18.45
N ALA A 279 -5.39 -6.61 19.71
CA ALA A 279 -6.10 -7.30 20.78
C ALA A 279 -7.62 -7.42 20.48
N TYR A 280 -8.19 -6.38 19.88
CA TYR A 280 -9.57 -6.42 19.41
C TYR A 280 -9.77 -7.43 18.27
N VAL A 281 -8.87 -7.46 17.28
CA VAL A 281 -8.90 -8.43 16.18
C VAL A 281 -8.92 -9.87 16.70
N GLU A 282 -8.11 -10.18 17.70
CA GLU A 282 -8.08 -11.52 18.33
C GLU A 282 -9.42 -11.90 18.96
N SER A 283 -10.20 -10.93 19.45
CA SER A 283 -11.51 -11.13 20.06
C SER A 283 -12.64 -11.37 19.03
N ILE A 284 -12.45 -11.12 17.75
CA ILE A 284 -13.48 -11.28 16.71
C ILE A 284 -13.80 -12.77 16.51
N PRO A 285 -15.05 -13.22 16.75
CA PRO A 285 -15.41 -14.64 16.67
C PRO A 285 -15.39 -15.18 15.24
N ASP A 286 -15.81 -14.38 14.25
CA ASP A 286 -15.85 -14.78 12.84
C ASP A 286 -14.45 -14.84 12.27
N LEU A 287 -14.01 -16.04 11.86
CA LEU A 287 -12.67 -16.29 11.33
C LEU A 287 -12.35 -15.50 10.05
N GLY A 288 -13.32 -15.32 9.17
CA GLY A 288 -13.16 -14.59 7.91
C GLY A 288 -12.92 -13.10 8.17
N VAL A 289 -13.80 -12.50 8.98
CA VAL A 289 -13.70 -11.10 9.41
C VAL A 289 -12.40 -10.87 10.19
N ARG A 290 -12.07 -11.76 11.14
CA ARG A 290 -10.83 -11.69 11.93
C ARG A 290 -9.59 -11.70 11.06
N LYS A 291 -9.52 -12.61 10.06
CA LYS A 291 -8.39 -12.70 9.13
C LYS A 291 -8.22 -11.42 8.30
N SER A 292 -9.29 -10.90 7.73
CA SER A 292 -9.26 -9.66 6.94
C SER A 292 -8.88 -8.45 7.79
N ALA A 293 -9.44 -8.33 8.99
CA ALA A 293 -9.11 -7.29 9.94
C ALA A 293 -7.63 -7.35 10.37
N PHE A 294 -7.14 -8.56 10.68
CA PHE A 294 -5.73 -8.78 11.00
C PHE A 294 -4.82 -8.32 9.86
N GLN A 295 -5.08 -8.77 8.63
CA GLN A 295 -4.24 -8.41 7.49
C GLN A 295 -4.14 -6.89 7.31
N LYS A 296 -5.24 -6.19 7.54
CA LYS A 296 -5.29 -4.73 7.43
C LYS A 296 -4.48 -4.04 8.52
N ALA A 297 -4.72 -4.37 9.79
CA ALA A 297 -4.00 -3.79 10.92
C ALA A 297 -2.51 -4.13 10.89
N TRP A 298 -2.20 -5.40 10.60
CA TRP A 298 -0.83 -5.89 10.51
C TRP A 298 -0.02 -5.17 9.44
N ALA A 299 -0.57 -5.04 8.21
CA ALA A 299 0.14 -4.40 7.12
C ALA A 299 0.52 -2.94 7.42
N ASP A 300 -0.36 -2.20 8.07
CA ASP A 300 -0.11 -0.81 8.43
C ASP A 300 0.86 -0.70 9.61
N TRP A 301 0.68 -1.52 10.66
CA TRP A 301 1.59 -1.54 11.80
C TRP A 301 3.00 -2.01 11.41
N PHE A 302 3.10 -3.13 10.71
CA PHE A 302 4.39 -3.69 10.28
C PHE A 302 5.18 -2.75 9.36
N ARG A 303 4.50 -1.95 8.54
CA ARG A 303 5.14 -0.93 7.71
C ARG A 303 5.73 0.22 8.54
N ASN A 304 5.04 0.62 9.62
CA ASN A 304 5.42 1.76 10.44
C ASN A 304 6.42 1.39 11.54
N ASP A 305 6.23 0.26 12.20
CA ASP A 305 7.10 -0.25 13.26
C ASP A 305 7.18 -1.79 13.21
N PRO A 306 8.02 -2.32 12.29
CA PRO A 306 8.11 -3.76 12.08
C PRO A 306 8.64 -4.53 13.31
N LEU A 307 9.48 -3.89 14.14
CA LEU A 307 10.03 -4.55 15.32
C LEU A 307 8.99 -4.73 16.42
N GLN A 308 8.22 -3.68 16.73
CA GLN A 308 7.12 -3.80 17.70
C GLN A 308 6.03 -4.76 17.22
N ALA A 309 5.70 -4.73 15.92
CA ALA A 309 4.75 -5.67 15.34
C ALA A 309 5.26 -7.13 15.50
N THR A 310 6.55 -7.38 15.21
CA THR A 310 7.17 -8.69 15.41
C THR A 310 7.13 -9.12 16.87
N ASP A 311 7.49 -8.25 17.82
CA ASP A 311 7.45 -8.54 19.27
C ASP A 311 6.00 -8.83 19.75
N TYR A 312 5.00 -8.27 19.13
CA TYR A 312 3.59 -8.55 19.43
C TYR A 312 3.19 -9.95 18.97
N ILE A 313 3.39 -10.25 17.68
CA ILE A 313 2.98 -11.53 17.12
C ILE A 313 3.76 -12.71 17.69
N ALA A 314 5.00 -12.48 18.11
CA ALA A 314 5.82 -13.48 18.81
C ALA A 314 5.20 -13.99 20.13
N LYS A 315 4.25 -13.26 20.69
CA LYS A 315 3.49 -13.62 21.91
C LYS A 315 2.12 -14.20 21.62
N SER A 316 1.66 -14.15 20.36
CA SER A 316 0.35 -14.67 19.99
C SER A 316 0.35 -16.20 19.98
N THR A 317 -0.78 -16.78 20.33
CA THR A 317 -1.04 -18.24 20.22
C THR A 317 -2.02 -18.56 19.07
N ASP A 318 -2.49 -17.55 18.34
CA ASP A 318 -3.40 -17.76 17.20
C ASP A 318 -2.61 -18.17 15.96
N ALA A 319 -2.74 -19.43 15.55
CA ALA A 319 -2.03 -20.00 14.40
C ALA A 319 -2.33 -19.22 13.08
N THR A 320 -3.52 -18.63 12.93
CA THR A 320 -3.87 -17.84 11.74
C THR A 320 -3.06 -16.56 11.68
N LEU A 321 -2.89 -15.89 12.82
CA LEU A 321 -2.09 -14.69 12.94
C LEU A 321 -0.61 -15.00 12.73
N LEU A 322 -0.08 -16.04 13.39
CA LEU A 322 1.30 -16.49 13.23
C LEU A 322 1.64 -16.79 11.77
N ASN A 323 0.77 -17.54 11.09
CA ASN A 323 0.95 -17.86 9.67
C ASN A 323 0.90 -16.65 8.75
N SER A 324 0.07 -15.65 9.08
CA SER A 324 -0.02 -14.42 8.28
C SER A 324 1.19 -13.51 8.47
N GLY A 325 1.73 -13.41 9.70
CA GLY A 325 2.88 -12.56 10.03
C GLY A 325 4.21 -13.09 9.52
N ARG A 326 4.40 -14.42 9.47
CA ARG A 326 5.69 -15.05 9.13
C ARG A 326 6.29 -14.57 7.80
N PHE A 327 5.47 -14.39 6.76
CA PHE A 327 5.94 -13.93 5.45
C PHE A 327 6.44 -12.49 5.48
N SER A 328 5.77 -11.62 6.22
CA SER A 328 6.19 -10.22 6.38
C SER A 328 7.52 -10.12 7.13
N ILE A 329 7.67 -10.92 8.20
CA ILE A 329 8.91 -10.98 9.00
C ILE A 329 10.04 -11.56 8.16
N ALA A 330 9.80 -12.65 7.40
CA ALA A 330 10.79 -13.23 6.50
C ALA A 330 11.25 -12.23 5.42
N TRP A 331 10.33 -11.48 4.84
CA TRP A 331 10.64 -10.43 3.86
C TRP A 331 11.50 -9.31 4.49
N LEU A 332 11.17 -8.88 5.71
CA LEU A 332 12.00 -7.93 6.44
C LEU A 332 13.41 -8.50 6.69
N ALA A 333 13.49 -9.73 7.22
CA ALA A 333 14.76 -10.41 7.50
C ALA A 333 15.64 -10.52 6.25
N GLU A 334 15.04 -10.73 5.07
CA GLU A 334 15.77 -10.78 3.81
C GLU A 334 16.39 -9.43 3.41
N SER A 335 15.73 -8.32 3.75
CA SER A 335 16.20 -6.96 3.45
C SER A 335 17.32 -6.47 4.36
N LEU A 336 17.53 -7.14 5.49
CA LEU A 336 18.53 -6.80 6.51
C LEU A 336 19.88 -7.42 6.22
N GLY A 337 20.95 -6.80 6.76
CA GLY A 337 22.29 -7.40 6.84
C GLY A 337 22.31 -8.61 7.79
N PRO A 338 23.37 -9.44 7.74
CA PRO A 338 23.44 -10.67 8.55
C PRO A 338 23.26 -10.43 10.06
N LYS A 339 23.83 -9.35 10.59
CA LYS A 339 23.74 -9.02 12.02
C LYS A 339 22.32 -8.60 12.41
N GLU A 340 21.74 -7.64 11.70
CA GLU A 340 20.38 -7.15 11.95
C GLU A 340 19.35 -8.26 11.75
N ARG A 341 19.59 -9.15 10.80
CA ARG A 341 18.79 -10.36 10.56
C ARG A 341 18.84 -11.29 11.76
N GLY A 342 20.03 -11.56 12.28
CA GLY A 342 20.22 -12.36 13.49
C GLY A 342 19.53 -11.75 14.71
N ASP A 343 19.64 -10.43 14.89
CA ASP A 343 18.96 -9.71 15.97
C ASP A 343 17.43 -9.80 15.84
N LEU A 344 16.87 -9.70 14.62
CA LEU A 344 15.44 -9.86 14.37
C LEU A 344 14.98 -11.30 14.66
N LEU A 345 15.68 -12.31 14.13
CA LEU A 345 15.33 -13.71 14.35
C LEU A 345 15.47 -14.12 15.83
N GLY A 346 16.43 -13.52 16.55
CA GLY A 346 16.60 -13.70 17.98
C GLY A 346 15.47 -13.17 18.86
N ARG A 347 14.62 -12.25 18.34
CA ARG A 347 13.41 -11.78 19.03
C ARG A 347 12.26 -12.78 18.98
N LEU A 348 12.29 -13.70 18.01
CA LEU A 348 11.26 -14.73 17.87
C LEU A 348 11.54 -15.88 18.87
N PRO A 349 10.52 -16.31 19.62
CA PRO A 349 10.66 -17.49 20.48
C PRO A 349 10.93 -18.72 19.60
N THR A 350 11.69 -19.68 20.15
CA THR A 350 11.89 -20.98 19.50
C THR A 350 10.55 -21.68 19.29
N GLY A 351 10.35 -22.27 18.12
CA GLY A 351 9.12 -22.98 17.75
C GLY A 351 8.54 -22.56 16.41
N GLU A 352 7.26 -22.86 16.19
CA GLU A 352 6.58 -22.81 14.89
C GLU A 352 6.71 -21.47 14.14
N LEU A 353 6.61 -20.34 14.84
CA LEU A 353 6.72 -19.04 14.19
C LEU A 353 8.14 -18.79 13.67
N ARG A 354 9.16 -18.97 14.52
CA ARG A 354 10.56 -18.78 14.14
C ARG A 354 10.95 -19.71 13.01
N ASP A 355 10.63 -20.98 13.15
CA ASP A 355 10.93 -22.00 12.14
C ASP A 355 10.25 -21.69 10.81
N GLY A 356 8.99 -21.27 10.84
CA GLY A 356 8.24 -20.84 9.66
C GLY A 356 8.78 -19.57 9.00
N VAL A 357 9.28 -18.60 9.78
CA VAL A 357 9.96 -17.41 9.26
C VAL A 357 11.27 -17.80 8.58
N MET A 358 12.10 -18.62 9.23
CA MET A 358 13.38 -19.07 8.70
C MET A 358 13.20 -19.93 7.44
N ASP A 359 12.21 -20.81 7.41
CA ASP A 359 11.84 -21.61 6.22
C ASP A 359 11.45 -20.71 5.04
N SER A 360 10.59 -19.73 5.29
CA SER A 360 10.15 -18.76 4.25
C SER A 360 11.32 -17.89 3.76
N LEU A 361 12.17 -17.44 4.67
CA LEU A 361 13.38 -16.68 4.36
C LEU A 361 14.35 -17.49 3.51
N THR A 362 14.62 -18.74 3.90
CA THR A 362 15.49 -19.67 3.15
C THR A 362 14.99 -19.85 1.72
N GLY A 363 13.68 -20.11 1.56
CA GLY A 363 13.06 -20.26 0.24
C GLY A 363 13.22 -19.02 -0.65
N SER A 364 13.14 -17.82 -0.07
CA SER A 364 13.34 -16.55 -0.77
C SER A 364 14.82 -16.33 -1.12
N LEU A 365 15.74 -16.57 -0.20
CA LEU A 365 17.18 -16.43 -0.42
C LEU A 365 17.67 -17.36 -1.56
N ILE A 366 17.21 -18.61 -1.57
CA ILE A 366 17.51 -19.57 -2.65
C ILE A 366 16.97 -19.03 -3.99
N GLY A 367 15.73 -18.55 -4.03
CA GLY A 367 15.12 -17.99 -5.25
C GLY A 367 15.84 -16.75 -5.81
N ARG A 368 16.60 -16.03 -4.96
CA ARG A 368 17.42 -14.88 -5.32
C ARG A 368 18.90 -15.17 -5.46
N ALA A 369 19.28 -16.45 -5.48
CA ALA A 369 20.66 -16.91 -5.60
C ALA A 369 21.60 -16.46 -4.46
N LYS A 370 21.06 -16.16 -3.30
CA LYS A 370 21.84 -15.87 -2.09
C LYS A 370 22.13 -17.17 -1.32
N PHE A 371 22.85 -18.09 -1.96
CA PHE A 371 22.99 -19.48 -1.52
C PHE A 371 23.73 -19.62 -0.19
N ASN A 372 24.77 -18.80 0.04
CA ASN A 372 25.51 -18.81 1.30
C ASN A 372 24.63 -18.34 2.47
N ASP A 373 23.89 -17.24 2.28
CA ASP A 373 22.95 -16.74 3.29
C ASP A 373 21.86 -17.78 3.59
N ALA A 374 21.36 -18.48 2.56
CA ALA A 374 20.38 -19.55 2.72
C ALA A 374 20.95 -20.73 3.55
N MET A 375 22.19 -21.08 3.32
CA MET A 375 22.87 -22.15 4.08
C MET A 375 23.06 -21.77 5.55
N ASP A 376 23.45 -20.53 5.83
CA ASP A 376 23.59 -20.05 7.21
C ASP A 376 22.27 -20.19 7.98
N ILE A 377 21.14 -19.82 7.37
CA ILE A 377 19.81 -19.98 7.98
C ILE A 377 19.44 -21.46 8.14
N LEU A 378 19.75 -22.31 7.15
CA LEU A 378 19.47 -23.74 7.22
C LEU A 378 20.21 -24.43 8.37
N ASN A 379 21.43 -23.99 8.67
CA ASN A 379 22.21 -24.53 9.78
C ASN A 379 21.61 -24.23 11.17
N GLU A 380 20.77 -23.19 11.28
CA GLU A 380 20.07 -22.83 12.52
C GLU A 380 18.70 -23.51 12.66
N LEU A 381 18.14 -24.02 11.56
CA LEU A 381 16.82 -24.64 11.54
C LEU A 381 16.86 -26.05 12.16
N PRO A 382 15.85 -26.39 12.97
CA PRO A 382 15.72 -27.77 13.45
C PRO A 382 15.40 -28.71 12.29
N ASP A 383 15.77 -29.97 12.46
CA ASP A 383 15.45 -31.03 11.51
C ASP A 383 13.94 -31.10 11.26
N SER A 384 13.56 -30.92 10.02
CA SER A 384 12.16 -30.94 9.58
C SER A 384 12.06 -31.28 8.10
N HIS A 385 10.91 -31.79 7.68
CA HIS A 385 10.64 -32.04 6.26
C HIS A 385 10.75 -30.77 5.39
N SER A 386 10.40 -29.61 5.94
CA SER A 386 10.54 -28.33 5.24
C SER A 386 12.00 -27.94 5.04
N ARG A 387 12.82 -28.12 6.08
CA ARG A 387 14.27 -27.91 6.02
C ARG A 387 14.92 -28.83 4.99
N ASP A 388 14.60 -30.12 5.03
CA ASP A 388 15.13 -31.09 4.06
C ASP A 388 14.82 -30.70 2.62
N ARG A 389 13.59 -30.28 2.35
CA ARG A 389 13.19 -29.76 1.02
C ARG A 389 13.99 -28.54 0.59
N ASN A 390 14.25 -27.62 1.52
CA ASN A 390 15.04 -26.41 1.22
C ASN A 390 16.53 -26.77 0.97
N VAL A 391 17.09 -27.74 1.65
CA VAL A 391 18.46 -28.22 1.38
C VAL A 391 18.55 -28.84 -0.03
N VAL A 392 17.61 -29.66 -0.41
CA VAL A 392 17.55 -30.23 -1.78
C VAL A 392 17.36 -29.12 -2.82
N LYS A 393 16.47 -28.17 -2.54
CA LYS A 393 16.24 -27.00 -3.42
C LYS A 393 17.51 -26.15 -3.57
N LEU A 394 18.26 -25.96 -2.50
CA LEU A 394 19.52 -25.22 -2.52
C LEU A 394 20.50 -25.87 -3.50
N GLY A 395 20.73 -27.19 -3.39
CA GLY A 395 21.61 -27.93 -4.30
C GLY A 395 21.16 -27.84 -5.77
N LEU A 396 19.86 -27.95 -6.01
CA LEU A 396 19.28 -27.84 -7.35
C LEU A 396 19.45 -26.43 -7.96
N GLU A 397 19.04 -25.39 -7.24
CA GLU A 397 19.04 -24.00 -7.77
C GLU A 397 20.47 -23.46 -7.91
N TRP A 398 21.38 -23.83 -6.98
CA TRP A 398 22.78 -23.47 -7.15
C TRP A 398 23.39 -24.12 -8.38
N ALA A 399 23.10 -25.42 -8.59
CA ALA A 399 23.58 -26.14 -9.78
C ALA A 399 23.04 -25.58 -11.10
N LYS A 400 21.82 -25.04 -11.12
CA LYS A 400 21.25 -24.37 -12.31
C LYS A 400 22.01 -23.10 -12.68
N GLN A 401 22.44 -22.34 -11.69
CA GLN A 401 23.11 -21.06 -11.90
C GLN A 401 24.60 -21.21 -12.15
N ASP A 402 25.28 -22.01 -11.31
CA ASP A 402 26.71 -22.26 -11.40
C ASP A 402 27.02 -23.71 -10.97
N PRO A 403 27.00 -24.68 -11.90
CA PRO A 403 27.28 -26.07 -11.62
C PRO A 403 28.66 -26.29 -11.01
N ALA A 404 29.66 -25.48 -11.42
CA ALA A 404 31.04 -25.64 -10.93
C ALA A 404 31.18 -25.14 -9.49
N ALA A 405 30.54 -24.01 -9.14
CA ALA A 405 30.52 -23.55 -7.74
C ALA A 405 29.72 -24.48 -6.85
N ALA A 406 28.61 -25.05 -7.31
CA ALA A 406 27.82 -26.03 -6.58
C ALA A 406 28.66 -27.33 -6.30
N ASP A 407 29.35 -27.85 -7.31
CA ASP A 407 30.24 -29.01 -7.16
C ASP A 407 31.36 -28.73 -6.13
N ALA A 408 32.02 -27.57 -6.23
CA ALA A 408 33.06 -27.18 -5.29
C ALA A 408 32.55 -26.99 -3.85
N TRP A 409 31.34 -26.49 -3.69
CA TRP A 409 30.67 -26.35 -2.38
C TRP A 409 30.36 -27.73 -1.79
N LEU A 410 29.72 -28.63 -2.54
CA LEU A 410 29.34 -29.97 -2.08
C LEU A 410 30.56 -30.80 -1.65
N LYS A 411 31.69 -30.65 -2.34
CA LYS A 411 32.95 -31.32 -1.97
C LYS A 411 33.56 -30.81 -0.67
N LYS A 412 33.23 -29.60 -0.23
CA LYS A 412 33.72 -29.01 1.03
C LYS A 412 32.83 -29.34 2.22
N LEU A 413 31.59 -29.77 1.98
CA LEU A 413 30.68 -30.14 3.06
C LEU A 413 31.19 -31.43 3.76
N PRO A 414 31.07 -31.48 5.10
CA PRO A 414 31.32 -32.73 5.83
C PRO A 414 30.29 -33.79 5.43
N ASP A 415 30.67 -35.05 5.58
CA ASP A 415 29.75 -36.16 5.38
C ASP A 415 28.58 -36.04 6.38
N SER A 416 27.42 -35.78 5.86
CA SER A 416 26.22 -35.48 6.64
C SER A 416 24.95 -35.71 5.80
N SER A 417 23.83 -35.90 6.47
CA SER A 417 22.52 -35.99 5.84
C SER A 417 22.20 -34.73 4.96
N ASP A 418 22.64 -33.56 5.39
CA ASP A 418 22.43 -32.30 4.63
C ASP A 418 23.24 -32.30 3.34
N ARG A 419 24.48 -32.76 3.37
CA ARG A 419 25.28 -32.95 2.17
C ARG A 419 24.58 -33.88 1.18
N ASP A 420 24.08 -35.00 1.66
CA ASP A 420 23.41 -36.01 0.84
C ASP A 420 22.12 -35.48 0.25
N LEU A 421 21.35 -34.67 1.00
CA LEU A 421 20.17 -33.99 0.52
C LEU A 421 20.51 -32.93 -0.57
N ALA A 422 21.53 -32.12 -0.34
CA ALA A 422 21.99 -31.12 -1.30
C ALA A 422 22.53 -31.80 -2.58
N VAL A 423 23.26 -32.90 -2.44
CA VAL A 423 23.72 -33.76 -3.55
C VAL A 423 22.51 -34.24 -4.36
N ALA A 424 21.47 -34.77 -3.71
CA ALA A 424 20.29 -35.28 -4.40
C ALA A 424 19.62 -34.18 -5.29
N GLY A 425 19.63 -32.92 -4.86
CA GLY A 425 19.19 -31.78 -5.67
C GLY A 425 20.11 -31.47 -6.86
N TYR A 426 21.40 -31.39 -6.60
CA TYR A 426 22.47 -31.14 -7.58
C TYR A 426 22.48 -32.17 -8.73
N LEU A 427 22.28 -33.43 -8.41
CA LEU A 427 22.36 -34.53 -9.38
C LEU A 427 21.34 -34.40 -10.52
N ARG A 428 20.22 -33.76 -10.28
CA ARG A 428 19.20 -33.49 -11.33
C ARG A 428 19.74 -32.61 -12.45
N ILE A 429 20.68 -31.73 -12.16
CA ILE A 429 21.32 -30.87 -13.16
C ILE A 429 22.56 -31.54 -13.74
N LEU A 430 23.41 -32.16 -12.92
CA LEU A 430 24.58 -32.87 -13.37
C LEU A 430 24.23 -33.97 -14.40
N ALA A 431 23.12 -34.69 -14.17
CA ALA A 431 22.70 -35.79 -15.02
C ALA A 431 22.31 -35.34 -16.45
N ARG A 432 22.06 -34.06 -16.69
CA ARG A 432 21.79 -33.52 -18.03
C ARG A 432 23.06 -33.54 -18.93
N SER A 433 24.21 -33.37 -18.33
CA SER A 433 25.51 -33.32 -19.03
C SER A 433 26.36 -34.55 -18.83
N ASP A 434 26.28 -35.17 -17.64
CA ASP A 434 27.09 -36.34 -17.26
C ASP A 434 26.32 -37.28 -16.30
N ALA A 435 25.45 -38.11 -16.91
CA ALA A 435 24.62 -39.07 -16.16
C ALA A 435 25.47 -40.10 -15.44
N THR A 436 26.62 -40.51 -16.00
CA THR A 436 27.51 -41.51 -15.38
C THR A 436 28.05 -40.97 -14.07
N LYS A 437 28.62 -39.79 -14.07
CA LYS A 437 29.12 -39.11 -12.85
C LYS A 437 28.00 -38.87 -11.83
N ALA A 438 26.79 -38.49 -12.31
CA ALA A 438 25.66 -38.33 -11.40
C ALA A 438 25.25 -39.62 -10.69
N ILE A 439 25.28 -40.76 -11.39
CA ILE A 439 25.02 -42.09 -10.80
C ILE A 439 26.09 -42.44 -9.75
N GLU A 440 27.38 -42.18 -10.06
CA GLU A 440 28.47 -42.41 -9.13
C GLU A 440 28.28 -41.65 -7.82
N TRP A 441 27.94 -40.38 -7.90
CA TRP A 441 27.65 -39.56 -6.72
C TRP A 441 26.43 -40.07 -5.93
N ALA A 442 25.34 -40.42 -6.63
CA ALA A 442 24.14 -40.95 -6.00
C ALA A 442 24.43 -42.22 -5.20
N ASN A 443 25.28 -43.11 -5.76
CA ASN A 443 25.65 -44.37 -5.11
C ASN A 443 26.54 -44.19 -3.86
N GLN A 444 27.15 -43.04 -3.67
CA GLN A 444 27.92 -42.72 -2.45
C GLN A 444 27.04 -42.34 -1.26
N ILE A 445 25.74 -42.07 -1.47
CA ILE A 445 24.81 -41.73 -0.40
C ILE A 445 24.54 -42.97 0.45
N PRO A 446 24.88 -42.97 1.75
CA PRO A 446 24.78 -44.17 2.61
C PRO A 446 23.31 -44.57 2.86
N ASP A 447 22.42 -43.61 3.08
CA ASP A 447 21.00 -43.88 3.33
C ASP A 447 20.33 -44.42 2.07
N ALA A 448 19.76 -45.61 2.15
CA ALA A 448 19.18 -46.32 1.01
C ALA A 448 17.97 -45.59 0.41
N LYS A 449 17.15 -44.92 1.24
CA LYS A 449 15.95 -44.21 0.83
C LYS A 449 16.32 -42.90 0.14
N LEU A 450 17.27 -42.16 0.71
CA LEU A 450 17.78 -40.94 0.12
C LEU A 450 18.51 -41.21 -1.18
N ARG A 451 19.33 -42.28 -1.24
CA ARG A 451 19.98 -42.77 -2.45
C ARG A 451 18.99 -43.10 -3.56
N SER A 452 17.87 -43.79 -3.23
CA SER A 452 16.80 -44.07 -4.19
C SER A 452 16.18 -42.78 -4.76
N GLY A 453 15.91 -41.80 -3.91
CA GLY A 453 15.44 -40.47 -4.34
C GLY A 453 16.46 -39.71 -5.21
N ALA A 454 17.75 -39.80 -4.87
CA ALA A 454 18.83 -39.23 -5.67
C ALA A 454 18.94 -39.88 -7.06
N LEU A 455 18.82 -41.20 -7.16
CA LEU A 455 18.80 -41.92 -8.44
C LEU A 455 17.57 -41.55 -9.28
N GLN A 456 16.41 -41.30 -8.67
CA GLN A 456 15.25 -40.76 -9.37
C GLN A 456 15.50 -39.35 -9.91
N ASN A 457 16.17 -38.47 -9.16
CA ASN A 457 16.56 -37.14 -9.65
C ASN A 457 17.54 -37.22 -10.82
N VAL A 458 18.51 -38.18 -10.77
CA VAL A 458 19.38 -38.49 -11.91
C VAL A 458 18.54 -38.86 -13.16
N ALA A 459 17.59 -39.81 -12.98
CA ALA A 459 16.72 -40.21 -14.08
C ALA A 459 15.93 -39.03 -14.69
N VAL A 460 15.32 -38.18 -13.86
CA VAL A 460 14.60 -36.97 -14.31
C VAL A 460 15.52 -36.01 -15.07
N GLY A 461 16.71 -35.77 -14.56
CA GLY A 461 17.72 -34.92 -15.21
C GLY A 461 18.16 -35.49 -16.57
N TRP A 462 18.49 -36.77 -16.60
CA TRP A 462 18.96 -37.48 -17.80
C TRP A 462 17.87 -37.61 -18.89
N MET A 463 16.61 -37.83 -18.49
CA MET A 463 15.45 -37.84 -19.42
C MET A 463 15.33 -36.57 -20.26
N ARG A 464 15.88 -35.43 -19.82
CA ARG A 464 15.86 -34.17 -20.58
C ARG A 464 16.91 -34.13 -21.69
N SER A 465 18.00 -34.86 -21.57
CA SER A 465 19.07 -34.91 -22.56
C SER A 465 19.01 -36.16 -23.42
N ASP A 466 18.75 -37.33 -22.84
CA ASP A 466 18.61 -38.61 -23.55
C ASP A 466 17.51 -39.48 -22.90
N PRO A 467 16.24 -39.29 -23.30
CA PRO A 467 15.11 -40.01 -22.74
C PRO A 467 15.25 -41.54 -22.85
N ALA A 468 15.74 -42.03 -23.99
CA ALA A 468 15.83 -43.47 -24.25
C ALA A 468 16.87 -44.18 -23.37
N ALA A 469 18.02 -43.58 -23.21
CA ALA A 469 19.08 -44.12 -22.32
C ALA A 469 18.65 -44.03 -20.85
N ALA A 470 18.02 -42.94 -20.43
CA ALA A 470 17.52 -42.73 -19.07
C ALA A 470 16.45 -43.77 -18.69
N GLU A 471 15.45 -44.01 -19.56
CA GLU A 471 14.42 -45.02 -19.34
C GLU A 471 15.01 -46.42 -19.23
N LYS A 472 15.90 -46.80 -20.16
CA LYS A 472 16.56 -48.09 -20.15
C LYS A 472 17.33 -48.32 -18.85
N TRP A 473 18.07 -47.29 -18.43
CA TRP A 473 18.82 -47.39 -17.17
C TRP A 473 17.88 -47.44 -15.96
N PHE A 474 16.88 -46.56 -15.86
CA PHE A 474 15.98 -46.51 -14.72
C PHE A 474 15.21 -47.82 -14.51
N THR A 475 14.73 -48.42 -15.61
CA THR A 475 14.03 -49.70 -15.56
C THR A 475 14.95 -50.87 -15.21
N SER A 476 16.26 -50.74 -15.34
CA SER A 476 17.23 -51.77 -14.90
C SER A 476 17.51 -51.74 -13.38
N LEU A 477 17.07 -50.69 -12.69
CA LEU A 477 17.24 -50.59 -11.23
C LEU A 477 16.33 -51.58 -10.48
N PRO A 478 16.82 -52.21 -9.43
CA PRO A 478 16.02 -53.16 -8.66
C PRO A 478 14.84 -52.45 -7.96
N GLY A 479 13.66 -53.03 -8.05
CA GLY A 479 12.46 -52.56 -7.34
C GLY A 479 11.67 -51.40 -8.00
N VAL A 480 12.08 -50.95 -9.18
CA VAL A 480 11.34 -49.92 -9.92
C VAL A 480 10.05 -50.48 -10.45
N ARG A 481 8.95 -49.81 -10.12
CA ARG A 481 7.59 -50.17 -10.55
C ARG A 481 7.19 -49.41 -11.85
N PRO A 482 6.34 -49.99 -12.71
CA PRO A 482 5.85 -49.32 -13.94
C PRO A 482 5.28 -47.91 -13.69
N GLN A 483 4.60 -47.72 -12.57
CA GLN A 483 4.01 -46.43 -12.18
C GLN A 483 5.07 -45.36 -11.94
N GLU A 484 6.26 -45.72 -11.44
CA GLU A 484 7.37 -44.81 -11.21
C GLU A 484 7.98 -44.34 -12.53
N LEU A 485 8.05 -45.20 -13.53
CA LEU A 485 8.47 -44.81 -14.87
C LEU A 485 7.49 -43.83 -15.53
N GLU A 486 6.18 -44.04 -15.34
CA GLU A 486 5.16 -43.14 -15.87
C GLU A 486 5.19 -41.78 -15.19
N MET A 487 5.41 -41.75 -13.87
CA MET A 487 5.67 -40.51 -13.14
C MET A 487 6.94 -39.81 -13.65
N LEU A 488 8.03 -40.54 -13.85
CA LEU A 488 9.27 -40.02 -14.39
C LEU A 488 9.06 -39.31 -15.74
N ARG A 489 8.34 -39.95 -16.68
CA ARG A 489 7.99 -39.36 -17.98
C ARG A 489 7.18 -38.09 -17.84
N ARG A 490 6.23 -38.07 -16.92
CA ARG A 490 5.41 -36.89 -16.63
C ARG A 490 6.26 -35.75 -16.12
N TYR A 491 7.17 -35.98 -15.16
CA TYR A 491 8.06 -34.94 -14.61
C TYR A 491 9.12 -34.44 -15.62
N ALA A 492 9.61 -35.31 -16.50
CA ALA A 492 10.53 -34.89 -17.55
C ALA A 492 9.88 -34.02 -18.63
N GLY A 493 8.58 -34.19 -18.88
CA GLY A 493 7.80 -33.44 -19.88
C GLY A 493 7.29 -32.06 -19.41
N TYR A 494 7.34 -31.73 -18.12
CA TYR A 494 7.00 -30.40 -17.65
C TYR A 494 8.19 -29.46 -17.79
N ASP A 495 8.00 -28.37 -18.53
CA ASP A 495 9.00 -27.32 -18.78
C ASP A 495 9.31 -26.46 -17.55
N GLN A 496 8.59 -26.68 -16.45
CA GLN A 496 8.81 -25.99 -15.19
C GLN A 496 9.74 -26.83 -14.33
N ASP A 497 10.88 -26.20 -13.99
CA ASP A 497 11.80 -26.66 -12.95
C ASP A 497 11.20 -26.56 -11.53
N GLU A 498 9.86 -26.59 -11.42
CA GLU A 498 9.19 -26.78 -10.14
C GLU A 498 9.64 -28.13 -9.57
N ILE A 499 10.04 -28.10 -8.32
CA ILE A 499 10.30 -29.28 -7.51
C ILE A 499 8.97 -30.05 -7.50
N GLY A 500 8.82 -30.94 -8.49
CA GLY A 500 7.80 -31.96 -8.39
C GLY A 500 8.05 -32.67 -7.06
N PRO A 501 7.04 -33.23 -6.39
CA PRO A 501 7.25 -33.89 -5.12
C PRO A 501 8.49 -34.75 -5.28
N ILE A 502 9.53 -34.44 -4.49
CA ILE A 502 10.69 -35.30 -4.35
C ILE A 502 10.08 -36.60 -3.93
N LEU A 503 10.08 -37.57 -4.87
CA LEU A 503 9.39 -38.84 -4.66
C LEU A 503 9.88 -39.39 -3.33
N SER A 504 9.05 -39.18 -2.30
CA SER A 504 9.24 -39.62 -0.92
C SER A 504 10.69 -39.64 -0.44
N VAL A 505 11.34 -38.50 -0.25
CA VAL A 505 12.41 -38.39 0.74
C VAL A 505 11.73 -38.67 2.09
N GLY A 506 12.04 -39.82 2.63
CA GLY A 506 11.25 -40.44 3.64
C GLY A 506 11.00 -39.60 4.86
N GLN A 507 9.77 -39.70 5.34
CA GLN A 507 9.44 -39.32 6.70
C GLN A 507 10.49 -39.93 7.64
N ARG A 508 11.29 -39.06 8.28
CA ARG A 508 12.01 -39.45 9.48
C ARG A 508 10.93 -39.78 10.52
N HIS A 509 10.91 -41.00 11.01
CA HIS A 509 10.07 -41.46 12.13
C HIS A 509 10.59 -40.86 13.42
#